data_dedf61ab3998f3e4e713652e55aa34f9
#
_entry.id   dedf61ab3998f3e4e713652e55aa34f9
#
_cell.length_a   1.000
_cell.length_b   1.000
_cell.length_c   1.000
_cell.angle_alpha   90.00
_cell.angle_beta   90.00
_cell.angle_gamma   90.00
#
_symmetry.space_group_name_H-M   'P 1'
#
loop_
_entity.id
_entity.type
_entity.pdbx_description
1 polymer ?
#
loop_
_entity_poly.entity_id
_entity_poly.type
_entity_poly.pdbx_seq_one_letter_code
_entity_poly.pdbx_strand_id
1 'polypeptide(L)'
;MDAVGKLRVLGAGAEFDKCASSPTLRKVRRGSGSCPLLGPWVYPAALPDGGCMNLLKILYTNRCVHDCGYCAFSRLSSRRRVKFTPEEFARLFMELYHGGYVEGLFLSSSVCGDSDSTMEEMVEAVRILRERYGFRGYVHLKVLPGASYSMVREAAKLADRISVNLEAPSKARLQELSSTKDFGVDLVRRMRWISWLKRRGFLPSGHTTQFVIGGGGESDLEVLRRVCWLYDKMDLNRVYYSAFTPIRGTPFEEKPKAPKVREHRLFQADWLVRVYGFKLEELV
;
A
#
# COMPACT_ATOMS: atom_id res chain seq x y z
N MET A 1 2.96 11.60 -22.90
CA MET A 1 4.00 11.55 -21.84
C MET A 1 4.60 10.16 -21.93
N ASP A 2 5.90 10.07 -21.99
CA ASP A 2 6.65 8.82 -22.00
C ASP A 2 6.66 8.12 -20.62
N ALA A 3 7.14 6.88 -20.56
CA ALA A 3 7.15 6.06 -19.35
C ALA A 3 7.97 6.69 -18.21
N VAL A 4 9.09 7.35 -18.54
CA VAL A 4 9.95 8.04 -17.56
C VAL A 4 9.24 9.26 -16.97
N GLY A 5 8.53 10.01 -17.78
CA GLY A 5 7.71 11.13 -17.31
C GLY A 5 6.57 10.67 -16.38
N LYS A 6 5.93 9.52 -16.68
CA LYS A 6 4.92 8.90 -15.81
C LYS A 6 5.55 8.40 -14.51
N LEU A 7 6.74 7.77 -14.55
CA LEU A 7 7.49 7.34 -13.37
C LEU A 7 7.73 8.51 -12.40
N ARG A 8 8.13 9.68 -12.91
CA ARG A 8 8.34 10.87 -12.06
C ARG A 8 7.06 11.31 -11.36
N VAL A 9 5.91 11.31 -12.03
CA VAL A 9 4.63 11.72 -11.46
C VAL A 9 4.08 10.68 -10.49
N LEU A 10 4.06 9.40 -10.89
CA LEU A 10 3.45 8.31 -10.12
C LEU A 10 4.36 7.78 -9.00
N GLY A 11 5.67 7.84 -9.20
CA GLY A 11 6.66 7.51 -8.18
C GLY A 11 6.73 8.57 -7.07
N ALA A 12 6.64 9.87 -7.41
CA ALA A 12 6.48 10.92 -6.40
C ALA A 12 5.22 10.70 -5.55
N GLY A 13 4.19 10.08 -6.11
CA GLY A 13 2.99 9.67 -5.39
C GLY A 13 3.25 8.70 -4.23
N ALA A 14 4.30 7.90 -4.30
CA ALA A 14 4.69 7.01 -3.21
C ALA A 14 5.12 7.75 -1.93
N GLU A 15 5.44 9.04 -2.02
CA GLU A 15 5.74 9.88 -0.85
C GLU A 15 4.55 10.08 0.07
N PHE A 16 3.32 10.00 -0.45
CA PHE A 16 2.10 10.14 0.33
C PHE A 16 1.67 8.83 1.04
N ASP A 17 2.34 7.71 0.75
CA ASP A 17 2.09 6.41 1.37
C ASP A 17 3.30 5.98 2.23
N LYS A 18 3.80 6.89 3.08
CA LYS A 18 4.89 6.63 4.04
C LYS A 18 4.32 6.31 5.41
N CYS A 19 5.00 5.42 6.13
CA CYS A 19 4.78 5.16 7.55
C CYS A 19 6.13 5.14 8.30
N ALA A 20 6.13 5.23 9.63
CA ALA A 20 7.37 5.26 10.43
C ALA A 20 8.23 4.01 10.28
N SER A 21 7.61 2.88 9.91
CA SER A 21 8.36 1.65 9.59
C SER A 21 9.00 1.68 8.20
N SER A 22 8.72 2.73 7.39
CA SER A 22 9.48 3.00 6.18
C SER A 22 10.88 3.43 6.60
N PRO A 23 11.96 2.71 6.21
CA PRO A 23 13.30 3.14 6.54
C PRO A 23 13.47 4.58 6.04
N THR A 24 13.87 5.47 6.92
CA THR A 24 14.38 6.78 6.50
C THR A 24 15.47 6.48 5.50
N LEU A 25 15.48 7.16 4.35
CA LEU A 25 16.50 7.04 3.31
C LEU A 25 17.90 7.14 3.95
N ARG A 26 18.36 6.09 4.62
CA ARG A 26 19.78 5.90 4.86
C ARG A 26 20.36 5.79 3.46
N LYS A 27 21.32 6.66 3.15
CA LYS A 27 22.08 6.67 1.91
C LYS A 27 22.24 5.23 1.43
N VAL A 28 21.46 4.84 0.41
CA VAL A 28 21.66 3.57 -0.30
C VAL A 28 23.14 3.57 -0.63
N ARG A 29 23.92 2.59 -0.14
CA ARG A 29 25.32 2.45 -0.50
C ARG A 29 25.33 2.36 -2.01
N ARG A 30 25.85 3.40 -2.63
CA ARG A 30 26.02 3.49 -4.06
C ARG A 30 26.94 2.36 -4.50
N GLY A 31 26.39 1.33 -5.13
CA GLY A 31 27.13 0.62 -6.14
C GLY A 31 27.55 1.65 -7.17
N SER A 32 28.73 1.54 -7.74
CA SER A 32 29.39 2.48 -8.60
C SER A 32 28.56 2.85 -9.86
N GLY A 33 27.67 3.80 -9.71
CA GLY A 33 26.84 4.34 -10.80
C GLY A 33 25.76 5.25 -10.23
N SER A 34 25.98 6.56 -10.25
CA SER A 34 24.95 7.54 -9.93
C SER A 34 23.94 7.60 -11.05
N CYS A 35 22.81 6.88 -10.94
CA CYS A 35 21.69 7.13 -11.84
C CYS A 35 20.91 8.36 -11.35
N PRO A 36 20.79 9.44 -12.14
CA PRO A 36 19.99 10.62 -11.83
C PRO A 36 18.49 10.32 -11.73
N LEU A 37 18.05 9.10 -12.13
CA LEU A 37 16.67 8.64 -12.15
C LEU A 37 16.22 8.01 -10.83
N LEU A 38 17.11 7.74 -9.88
CA LEU A 38 16.76 7.18 -8.56
C LEU A 38 16.12 8.27 -7.70
N GLY A 39 14.81 8.30 -7.73
CA GLY A 39 13.96 9.16 -6.93
C GLY A 39 13.36 8.45 -5.71
N PRO A 40 12.42 9.09 -5.01
CA PRO A 40 11.77 8.56 -3.80
C PRO A 40 10.95 7.27 -4.00
N TRP A 41 10.89 6.76 -5.22
CA TRP A 41 10.17 5.54 -5.59
C TRP A 41 10.94 4.22 -5.38
N VAL A 42 12.24 4.28 -5.05
CA VAL A 42 12.99 3.10 -4.58
C VAL A 42 12.82 3.00 -3.08
N TYR A 43 12.12 1.98 -2.64
CA TYR A 43 11.79 1.71 -1.25
C TYR A 43 12.62 0.53 -0.73
N PRO A 44 13.55 0.73 0.21
CA PRO A 44 14.27 -0.36 0.84
C PRO A 44 13.34 -1.09 1.82
N ALA A 45 12.94 -2.31 1.48
CA ALA A 45 12.17 -3.19 2.35
C ALA A 45 13.12 -4.02 3.21
N ALA A 46 12.91 -4.03 4.54
CA ALA A 46 13.68 -4.86 5.45
C ALA A 46 13.32 -6.35 5.25
N LEU A 47 14.33 -7.20 5.20
CA LEU A 47 14.20 -8.64 5.15
C LEU A 47 14.33 -9.25 6.56
N PRO A 48 13.80 -10.47 6.80
CA PRO A 48 13.87 -11.13 8.10
C PRO A 48 15.30 -11.41 8.58
N ASP A 49 16.25 -11.57 7.67
CA ASP A 49 17.69 -11.79 7.93
C ASP A 49 18.48 -10.51 8.25
N GLY A 50 17.78 -9.36 8.34
CA GLY A 50 18.38 -8.05 8.58
C GLY A 50 18.90 -7.35 7.33
N GLY A 51 18.80 -7.97 6.15
CA GLY A 51 19.09 -7.36 4.87
C GLY A 51 18.00 -6.36 4.41
N CYS A 52 18.21 -5.77 3.25
CA CYS A 52 17.26 -4.89 2.59
C CYS A 52 17.11 -5.27 1.12
N MET A 53 15.88 -5.23 0.63
CA MET A 53 15.53 -5.39 -0.78
C MET A 53 15.00 -4.06 -1.32
N ASN A 54 15.54 -3.60 -2.43
CA ASN A 54 15.09 -2.37 -3.08
C ASN A 54 13.84 -2.66 -3.92
N LEU A 55 12.69 -2.12 -3.52
CA LEU A 55 11.44 -2.25 -4.25
C LEU A 55 11.17 -0.99 -5.09
N LEU A 56 10.71 -1.17 -6.33
CA LEU A 56 9.99 -0.10 -7.01
C LEU A 56 8.63 0.06 -6.33
N LYS A 57 8.44 1.13 -5.56
CA LYS A 57 7.14 1.49 -4.96
C LYS A 57 6.50 2.58 -5.80
N ILE A 58 5.41 2.25 -6.49
CA ILE A 58 4.80 3.13 -7.47
C ILE A 58 3.29 2.93 -7.56
N LEU A 59 2.60 3.98 -8.03
CA LEU A 59 1.21 3.90 -8.46
C LEU A 59 1.12 3.51 -9.93
N TYR A 60 0.23 2.57 -10.27
CA TYR A 60 -0.13 2.27 -11.66
C TYR A 60 -0.86 3.45 -12.32
N THR A 61 -1.78 4.07 -11.58
CA THR A 61 -2.43 5.33 -11.94
C THR A 61 -2.71 6.16 -10.69
N ASN A 62 -2.77 7.49 -10.85
CA ASN A 62 -3.25 8.42 -9.82
C ASN A 62 -4.63 9.02 -10.16
N ARG A 63 -5.33 8.50 -11.19
CA ARG A 63 -6.73 8.82 -11.45
C ARG A 63 -7.60 8.10 -10.43
N CYS A 64 -8.46 8.81 -9.72
CA CYS A 64 -9.28 8.21 -8.67
C CYS A 64 -10.73 8.68 -8.74
N VAL A 65 -11.66 7.76 -8.52
CA VAL A 65 -13.10 8.05 -8.37
C VAL A 65 -13.50 8.35 -6.93
N HIS A 66 -12.64 7.98 -5.94
CA HIS A 66 -12.91 8.20 -4.53
C HIS A 66 -12.61 9.62 -4.06
N ASP A 67 -13.30 10.03 -3.01
CA ASP A 67 -13.28 11.37 -2.44
C ASP A 67 -12.47 11.51 -1.14
N CYS A 68 -11.59 10.54 -0.85
CA CYS A 68 -10.83 10.50 0.40
C CYS A 68 -10.20 11.86 0.72
N GLY A 69 -10.63 12.47 1.84
CA GLY A 69 -10.27 13.85 2.19
C GLY A 69 -8.79 14.04 2.51
N TYR A 70 -8.09 12.97 2.92
CA TYR A 70 -6.66 12.97 3.26
C TYR A 70 -5.75 12.69 2.04
N CYS A 71 -6.30 12.26 0.90
CA CYS A 71 -5.50 11.67 -0.17
C CYS A 71 -5.16 12.69 -1.27
N ALA A 72 -3.87 12.82 -1.58
CA ALA A 72 -3.39 13.66 -2.67
C ALA A 72 -3.99 13.33 -4.05
N PHE A 73 -4.53 12.11 -4.21
CA PHE A 73 -5.09 11.60 -5.46
C PHE A 73 -6.61 11.45 -5.43
N SER A 74 -7.26 11.97 -4.39
CA SER A 74 -8.71 12.10 -4.34
C SER A 74 -9.25 12.72 -5.64
N ARG A 75 -10.48 12.34 -6.05
CA ARG A 75 -11.14 12.99 -7.20
C ARG A 75 -11.28 14.51 -7.04
N LEU A 76 -11.23 14.98 -5.80
CA LEU A 76 -11.33 16.39 -5.44
C LEU A 76 -10.01 17.17 -5.58
N SER A 77 -8.90 16.48 -5.87
CA SER A 77 -7.58 17.09 -6.05
C SER A 77 -7.33 17.47 -7.51
N SER A 78 -6.78 18.67 -7.73
CA SER A 78 -6.43 19.21 -9.05
C SER A 78 -5.08 18.71 -9.61
N ARG A 79 -4.43 17.75 -8.96
CA ARG A 79 -3.11 17.24 -9.38
C ARG A 79 -3.17 16.58 -10.76
N ARG A 80 -2.08 16.68 -11.50
CA ARG A 80 -1.93 16.06 -12.82
C ARG A 80 -2.18 14.57 -12.76
N ARG A 81 -3.04 14.05 -13.65
CA ARG A 81 -3.47 12.65 -13.70
C ARG A 81 -2.77 11.93 -14.83
N VAL A 82 -2.15 10.80 -14.51
CA VAL A 82 -1.47 9.93 -15.46
C VAL A 82 -1.79 8.46 -15.17
N LYS A 83 -1.58 7.61 -16.17
CA LYS A 83 -1.82 6.16 -16.10
C LYS A 83 -0.82 5.46 -17.01
N PHE A 84 -0.29 4.32 -16.59
CA PHE A 84 0.44 3.41 -17.45
C PHE A 84 -0.50 2.53 -18.28
N THR A 85 0.01 1.94 -19.36
CA THR A 85 -0.53 0.68 -19.89
C THR A 85 0.22 -0.50 -19.27
N PRO A 86 -0.34 -1.73 -19.27
CA PRO A 86 0.33 -2.90 -18.72
C PRO A 86 1.71 -3.15 -19.33
N GLU A 87 1.82 -3.06 -20.66
CA GLU A 87 3.07 -3.29 -21.40
C GLU A 87 4.12 -2.20 -21.12
N GLU A 88 3.66 -0.95 -21.10
CA GLU A 88 4.53 0.19 -20.81
C GLU A 88 5.11 0.08 -19.40
N PHE A 89 4.28 -0.27 -18.42
CA PHE A 89 4.69 -0.48 -17.03
C PHE A 89 5.68 -1.64 -16.89
N ALA A 90 5.35 -2.79 -17.49
CA ALA A 90 6.18 -3.99 -17.41
C ALA A 90 7.56 -3.76 -18.03
N ARG A 91 7.63 -3.09 -19.19
CA ARG A 91 8.89 -2.73 -19.84
C ARG A 91 9.74 -1.81 -18.96
N LEU A 92 9.14 -0.73 -18.43
CA LEU A 92 9.83 0.21 -17.53
C LEU A 92 10.37 -0.50 -16.28
N PHE A 93 9.57 -1.37 -15.65
CA PHE A 93 10.02 -2.13 -14.49
C PHE A 93 11.23 -3.00 -14.83
N MET A 94 11.19 -3.72 -15.95
CA MET A 94 12.29 -4.60 -16.36
C MET A 94 13.57 -3.83 -16.70
N GLU A 95 13.46 -2.65 -17.29
CA GLU A 95 14.60 -1.75 -17.51
C GLU A 95 15.26 -1.36 -16.17
N LEU A 96 14.45 -1.01 -15.16
CA LEU A 96 14.97 -0.70 -13.83
C LEU A 96 15.55 -1.93 -13.10
N TYR A 97 14.95 -3.09 -13.28
CA TYR A 97 15.42 -4.35 -12.72
C TYR A 97 16.76 -4.78 -13.34
N HIS A 98 16.87 -4.82 -14.66
CA HIS A 98 18.11 -5.17 -15.36
C HIS A 98 19.22 -4.14 -15.13
N GLY A 99 18.85 -2.89 -14.92
CA GLY A 99 19.79 -1.83 -14.52
C GLY A 99 20.28 -1.94 -13.08
N GLY A 100 19.78 -2.92 -12.29
CA GLY A 100 20.18 -3.12 -10.88
C GLY A 100 19.65 -2.07 -9.91
N TYR A 101 18.64 -1.28 -10.32
CA TYR A 101 18.07 -0.23 -9.47
C TYR A 101 17.05 -0.77 -8.47
N VAL A 102 16.34 -1.84 -8.84
CA VAL A 102 15.31 -2.48 -8.04
C VAL A 102 15.42 -4.00 -8.13
N GLU A 103 15.00 -4.68 -7.06
CA GLU A 103 15.02 -6.14 -6.94
C GLU A 103 13.61 -6.72 -6.89
N GLY A 104 12.61 -5.87 -6.61
CA GLY A 104 11.21 -6.27 -6.52
C GLY A 104 10.26 -5.09 -6.77
N LEU A 105 8.97 -5.41 -6.73
CA LEU A 105 7.88 -4.50 -7.05
C LEU A 105 6.93 -4.34 -5.88
N PHE A 106 6.55 -3.10 -5.55
CA PHE A 106 5.36 -2.77 -4.79
C PHE A 106 4.43 -1.92 -5.65
N LEU A 107 3.46 -2.56 -6.29
CA LEU A 107 2.51 -1.90 -7.17
C LEU A 107 1.23 -1.55 -6.41
N SER A 108 0.95 -0.27 -6.34
CA SER A 108 -0.28 0.32 -5.82
C SER A 108 -1.06 1.00 -6.95
N SER A 109 -2.25 1.51 -6.66
CA SER A 109 -3.01 2.33 -7.61
C SER A 109 -4.08 3.15 -6.89
N SER A 110 -4.57 4.19 -7.59
CA SER A 110 -5.90 4.74 -7.38
C SER A 110 -6.93 3.94 -8.19
N VAL A 111 -8.22 4.14 -7.92
CA VAL A 111 -9.32 3.50 -8.68
C VAL A 111 -9.72 4.38 -9.86
N CYS A 112 -9.39 3.96 -11.06
CA CYS A 112 -9.68 4.69 -12.31
C CYS A 112 -10.93 4.12 -13.01
N GLY A 113 -12.04 4.81 -12.90
CA GLY A 113 -13.33 4.32 -13.39
C GLY A 113 -13.98 3.38 -12.38
N ASP A 114 -13.65 2.11 -12.45
CA ASP A 114 -14.06 1.08 -11.49
C ASP A 114 -12.88 0.25 -10.97
N SER A 115 -13.14 -0.51 -9.90
CA SER A 115 -12.09 -1.26 -9.22
C SER A 115 -11.62 -2.47 -10.03
N ASP A 116 -12.53 -3.18 -10.69
CA ASP A 116 -12.17 -4.39 -11.43
C ASP A 116 -11.38 -4.09 -12.69
N SER A 117 -11.78 -3.12 -13.49
CA SER A 117 -11.02 -2.69 -14.67
C SER A 117 -9.61 -2.20 -14.30
N THR A 118 -9.48 -1.46 -13.19
CA THR A 118 -8.16 -1.01 -12.73
C THR A 118 -7.32 -2.18 -12.21
N MET A 119 -7.93 -3.13 -11.48
CA MET A 119 -7.25 -4.34 -11.01
C MET A 119 -6.83 -5.25 -12.16
N GLU A 120 -7.66 -5.40 -13.18
CA GLU A 120 -7.35 -6.20 -14.38
C GLU A 120 -6.08 -5.71 -15.06
N GLU A 121 -5.94 -4.41 -15.26
CA GLU A 121 -4.73 -3.83 -15.84
C GLU A 121 -3.49 -3.99 -14.93
N MET A 122 -3.64 -3.84 -13.61
CA MET A 122 -2.55 -4.07 -12.67
C MET A 122 -2.12 -5.54 -12.65
N VAL A 123 -3.07 -6.47 -12.66
CA VAL A 123 -2.85 -7.91 -12.73
C VAL A 123 -2.18 -8.28 -14.05
N GLU A 124 -2.64 -7.70 -15.17
CA GLU A 124 -2.04 -7.93 -16.48
C GLU A 124 -0.59 -7.43 -16.54
N ALA A 125 -0.29 -6.25 -15.98
CA ALA A 125 1.07 -5.76 -15.89
C ALA A 125 1.99 -6.75 -15.13
N VAL A 126 1.52 -7.31 -14.02
CA VAL A 126 2.28 -8.32 -13.25
C VAL A 126 2.35 -9.66 -14.01
N ARG A 127 1.29 -10.05 -14.73
CA ARG A 127 1.29 -11.27 -15.57
C ARG A 127 2.35 -11.16 -16.67
N ILE A 128 2.42 -10.04 -17.36
CA ILE A 128 3.47 -9.78 -18.36
C ILE A 128 4.87 -9.93 -17.74
N LEU A 129 5.08 -9.40 -16.53
CA LEU A 129 6.36 -9.58 -15.82
C LEU A 129 6.68 -11.05 -15.57
N ARG A 130 5.69 -11.83 -15.05
CA ARG A 130 5.86 -13.24 -14.69
C ARG A 130 6.03 -14.15 -15.90
N GLU A 131 5.14 -14.01 -16.90
CA GLU A 131 5.02 -14.96 -18.00
C GLU A 131 5.89 -14.56 -19.20
N ARG A 132 5.88 -13.29 -19.61
CA ARG A 132 6.61 -12.84 -20.79
C ARG A 132 8.09 -12.52 -20.48
N TYR A 133 8.37 -11.87 -19.34
CA TYR A 133 9.74 -11.51 -18.96
C TYR A 133 10.40 -12.52 -18.00
N GLY A 134 9.68 -13.51 -17.52
CA GLY A 134 10.21 -14.52 -16.61
C GLY A 134 10.66 -13.97 -15.24
N PHE A 135 10.16 -12.80 -14.83
CA PHE A 135 10.51 -12.18 -13.56
C PHE A 135 10.10 -13.06 -12.38
N ARG A 136 11.07 -13.47 -11.53
CA ARG A 136 10.86 -14.34 -10.36
C ARG A 136 11.06 -13.63 -9.04
N GLY A 137 11.39 -12.32 -9.06
CA GLY A 137 11.57 -11.52 -7.86
C GLY A 137 10.26 -11.23 -7.12
N TYR A 138 10.39 -10.56 -5.99
CA TYR A 138 9.28 -10.24 -5.09
C TYR A 138 8.27 -9.27 -5.72
N VAL A 139 6.98 -9.57 -5.57
CA VAL A 139 5.87 -8.70 -5.96
C VAL A 139 4.90 -8.52 -4.79
N HIS A 140 4.71 -7.28 -4.38
CA HIS A 140 3.62 -6.85 -3.51
C HIS A 140 2.59 -6.08 -4.34
N LEU A 141 1.38 -6.61 -4.44
CA LEU A 141 0.29 -5.98 -5.19
C LEU A 141 -0.79 -5.47 -4.23
N LYS A 142 -1.17 -4.21 -4.35
CA LYS A 142 -2.27 -3.64 -3.56
C LYS A 142 -3.61 -3.96 -4.22
N VAL A 143 -4.50 -4.59 -3.49
CA VAL A 143 -5.90 -4.83 -3.91
C VAL A 143 -6.72 -3.56 -3.66
N LEU A 144 -7.48 -3.16 -4.66
CA LEU A 144 -8.28 -1.95 -4.61
C LEU A 144 -9.60 -2.17 -3.85
N PRO A 145 -10.12 -1.11 -3.17
CA PRO A 145 -11.44 -1.15 -2.57
C PRO A 145 -12.50 -1.55 -3.59
N GLY A 146 -13.40 -2.44 -3.23
CA GLY A 146 -14.48 -2.85 -4.13
C GLY A 146 -14.13 -3.93 -5.16
N ALA A 147 -12.87 -4.30 -5.35
CA ALA A 147 -12.46 -5.33 -6.32
C ALA A 147 -13.20 -6.66 -6.12
N SER A 148 -13.57 -7.33 -7.21
CA SER A 148 -14.25 -8.63 -7.18
C SER A 148 -13.35 -9.76 -6.65
N TYR A 149 -13.97 -10.87 -6.25
CA TYR A 149 -13.21 -12.06 -5.81
C TYR A 149 -12.30 -12.61 -6.92
N SER A 150 -12.73 -12.56 -8.19
CA SER A 150 -11.94 -13.01 -9.34
C SER A 150 -10.64 -12.19 -9.43
N MET A 151 -10.70 -10.88 -9.31
CA MET A 151 -9.52 -10.01 -9.35
C MET A 151 -8.60 -10.23 -8.14
N VAL A 152 -9.15 -10.40 -6.95
CA VAL A 152 -8.36 -10.74 -5.75
C VAL A 152 -7.64 -12.06 -5.91
N ARG A 153 -8.30 -13.09 -6.49
CA ARG A 153 -7.71 -14.39 -6.74
C ARG A 153 -6.60 -14.34 -7.80
N GLU A 154 -6.82 -13.64 -8.91
CA GLU A 154 -5.77 -13.48 -9.93
C GLU A 154 -4.55 -12.73 -9.38
N ALA A 155 -4.77 -11.66 -8.59
CA ALA A 155 -3.68 -10.99 -7.90
C ALA A 155 -2.90 -11.93 -6.97
N ALA A 156 -3.60 -12.79 -6.23
CA ALA A 156 -2.97 -13.73 -5.29
C ALA A 156 -2.16 -14.85 -5.97
N LYS A 157 -2.46 -15.19 -7.23
CA LYS A 157 -1.67 -16.16 -8.01
C LYS A 157 -0.30 -15.62 -8.44
N LEU A 158 -0.21 -14.32 -8.65
CA LEU A 158 0.94 -13.68 -9.27
C LEU A 158 1.85 -12.97 -8.25
N ALA A 159 1.30 -12.55 -7.11
CA ALA A 159 2.00 -11.79 -6.09
C ALA A 159 2.48 -12.66 -4.94
N ASP A 160 3.61 -12.29 -4.33
CA ASP A 160 4.10 -12.90 -3.09
C ASP A 160 3.35 -12.36 -1.88
N ARG A 161 2.93 -11.10 -1.94
CA ARG A 161 2.12 -10.42 -0.93
C ARG A 161 1.04 -9.58 -1.59
N ILE A 162 -0.12 -9.54 -0.96
CA ILE A 162 -1.15 -8.55 -1.30
C ILE A 162 -1.58 -7.77 -0.06
N SER A 163 -2.17 -6.60 -0.25
CA SER A 163 -2.68 -5.77 0.84
C SER A 163 -3.95 -5.03 0.44
N VAL A 164 -4.81 -4.79 1.42
CA VAL A 164 -5.93 -3.86 1.34
C VAL A 164 -5.79 -2.88 2.49
N ASN A 165 -5.79 -1.59 2.20
CA ASN A 165 -5.80 -0.59 3.26
C ASN A 165 -7.20 -0.48 3.86
N LEU A 166 -7.33 -0.67 5.17
CA LEU A 166 -8.57 -0.38 5.90
C LEU A 166 -8.77 1.11 6.16
N GLU A 167 -7.68 1.87 6.20
CA GLU A 167 -7.60 3.30 6.44
C GLU A 167 -8.09 3.72 7.83
N ALA A 168 -9.17 3.11 8.35
CA ALA A 168 -9.81 3.41 9.62
C ALA A 168 -10.21 2.15 10.40
N PRO A 169 -10.39 2.21 11.74
CA PRO A 169 -10.73 1.03 12.53
C PRO A 169 -12.20 0.59 12.43
N SER A 170 -13.10 1.44 11.94
CA SER A 170 -14.53 1.17 11.87
C SER A 170 -15.20 1.87 10.69
N LYS A 171 -16.47 1.47 10.41
CA LYS A 171 -17.31 2.11 9.39
C LYS A 171 -17.48 3.61 9.67
N ALA A 172 -17.80 3.98 10.91
CA ALA A 172 -18.00 5.39 11.28
C ALA A 172 -16.72 6.21 11.03
N ARG A 173 -15.54 5.67 11.42
CA ARG A 173 -14.26 6.36 11.21
C ARG A 173 -13.84 6.42 9.74
N LEU A 174 -14.20 5.42 8.93
CA LEU A 174 -13.95 5.49 7.49
C LEU A 174 -14.83 6.54 6.81
N GLN A 175 -16.08 6.71 7.24
CA GLN A 175 -16.97 7.74 6.70
C GLN A 175 -16.44 9.16 6.93
N GLU A 176 -15.71 9.39 8.04
CA GLU A 176 -14.99 10.66 8.27
C GLU A 176 -13.85 10.90 7.28
N LEU A 177 -13.30 9.84 6.70
CA LEU A 177 -12.19 9.91 5.73
C LEU A 177 -12.66 9.94 4.28
N SER A 178 -13.77 9.25 3.96
CA SER A 178 -14.30 9.09 2.60
C SER A 178 -15.75 8.68 2.64
N SER A 179 -16.60 9.36 1.86
CA SER A 179 -18.02 9.03 1.73
C SER A 179 -18.29 7.93 0.68
N THR A 180 -17.32 7.64 -0.18
CA THR A 180 -17.49 6.76 -1.34
C THR A 180 -16.99 5.34 -1.13
N LYS A 181 -16.50 5.00 0.07
CA LYS A 181 -16.05 3.66 0.42
C LYS A 181 -16.91 3.02 1.49
N ASP A 182 -17.32 1.78 1.30
CA ASP A 182 -17.96 0.99 2.35
C ASP A 182 -16.93 0.13 3.09
N PHE A 183 -16.86 0.27 4.42
CA PHE A 183 -15.90 -0.44 5.27
C PHE A 183 -16.08 -1.97 5.22
N GLY A 184 -17.33 -2.43 5.26
CA GLY A 184 -17.63 -3.87 5.28
C GLY A 184 -17.52 -4.49 3.90
N VAL A 185 -18.18 -3.86 2.92
CA VAL A 185 -18.28 -4.38 1.56
C VAL A 185 -16.96 -4.19 0.82
N ASP A 186 -16.39 -2.96 0.78
CA ASP A 186 -15.23 -2.69 -0.08
C ASP A 186 -13.90 -3.13 0.53
N LEU A 187 -13.77 -3.19 1.84
CA LEU A 187 -12.50 -3.43 2.51
C LEU A 187 -12.47 -4.76 3.27
N VAL A 188 -13.30 -4.94 4.30
CA VAL A 188 -13.25 -6.13 5.17
C VAL A 188 -13.56 -7.41 4.40
N ARG A 189 -14.51 -7.38 3.46
CA ARG A 189 -14.84 -8.53 2.61
C ARG A 189 -13.63 -8.98 1.78
N ARG A 190 -12.87 -8.03 1.21
CA ARG A 190 -11.64 -8.33 0.46
C ARG A 190 -10.58 -8.96 1.35
N MET A 191 -10.39 -8.44 2.55
CA MET A 191 -9.46 -9.03 3.52
C MET A 191 -9.84 -10.47 3.89
N ARG A 192 -11.14 -10.78 4.03
CA ARG A 192 -11.60 -12.16 4.26
C ARG A 192 -11.24 -13.10 3.12
N TRP A 193 -11.42 -12.66 1.87
CA TRP A 193 -11.03 -13.44 0.70
C TRP A 193 -9.53 -13.66 0.64
N ILE A 194 -8.74 -12.63 0.94
CA ILE A 194 -7.28 -12.72 0.97
C ILE A 194 -6.82 -13.70 2.06
N SER A 195 -7.36 -13.59 3.28
CA SER A 195 -7.10 -14.50 4.39
C SER A 195 -7.43 -15.96 4.02
N TRP A 196 -8.54 -16.18 3.32
CA TRP A 196 -8.94 -17.51 2.83
C TRP A 196 -7.97 -18.04 1.75
N LEU A 197 -7.53 -17.21 0.81
CA LEU A 197 -6.54 -17.57 -0.22
C LEU A 197 -5.18 -17.87 0.42
N LYS A 198 -4.73 -17.08 1.39
CA LYS A 198 -3.50 -17.33 2.14
C LYS A 198 -3.50 -18.71 2.79
N ARG A 199 -4.60 -19.08 3.48
CA ARG A 199 -4.75 -20.41 4.11
C ARG A 199 -4.76 -21.57 3.10
N ARG A 200 -4.94 -21.30 1.82
CA ARG A 200 -4.86 -22.27 0.71
C ARG A 200 -3.51 -22.31 0.01
N GLY A 201 -2.50 -21.71 0.61
CA GLY A 201 -1.13 -21.76 0.11
C GLY A 201 -0.76 -20.66 -0.89
N PHE A 202 -1.70 -19.73 -1.20
CA PHE A 202 -1.32 -18.51 -1.92
C PHE A 202 -0.58 -17.54 -0.99
N LEU A 203 0.13 -16.57 -1.57
CA LEU A 203 0.74 -15.46 -0.85
C LEU A 203 1.79 -15.90 0.20
N PRO A 204 2.93 -16.43 -0.22
CA PRO A 204 3.99 -16.91 0.68
C PRO A 204 4.48 -15.85 1.67
N SER A 205 4.41 -14.55 1.30
CA SER A 205 4.73 -13.43 2.18
C SER A 205 3.50 -12.84 2.90
N GLY A 206 2.33 -13.45 2.74
CA GLY A 206 1.09 -13.13 3.44
C GLY A 206 0.40 -11.85 2.99
N HIS A 207 -0.39 -11.28 3.89
CA HIS A 207 -1.10 -10.02 3.61
C HIS A 207 -1.00 -9.00 4.75
N THR A 208 -1.19 -7.73 4.39
CA THR A 208 -1.04 -6.59 5.30
C THR A 208 -2.16 -5.58 5.10
N THR A 209 -2.29 -4.66 6.04
CA THR A 209 -3.19 -3.50 5.94
C THR A 209 -2.51 -2.25 6.46
N GLN A 210 -3.14 -1.10 6.25
CA GLN A 210 -2.66 0.19 6.72
C GLN A 210 -3.81 1.03 7.22
N PHE A 211 -3.55 1.80 8.31
CA PHE A 211 -4.43 2.82 8.87
C PHE A 211 -3.84 4.22 8.68
N VAL A 212 -4.72 5.19 8.42
CA VAL A 212 -4.43 6.61 8.52
C VAL A 212 -4.77 7.06 9.94
N ILE A 213 -3.75 7.39 10.72
CA ILE A 213 -3.89 7.68 12.14
C ILE A 213 -4.10 9.18 12.38
N GLY A 214 -5.18 9.53 13.06
CA GLY A 214 -5.55 10.89 13.44
C GLY A 214 -6.34 11.65 12.38
N GLY A 215 -6.63 11.02 11.22
CA GLY A 215 -7.44 11.65 10.18
C GLY A 215 -8.96 11.54 10.39
N GLY A 216 -9.42 10.45 11.00
CA GLY A 216 -10.84 10.12 11.21
C GLY A 216 -11.35 10.32 12.63
N GLY A 217 -10.56 10.94 13.53
CA GLY A 217 -10.94 11.18 14.93
C GLY A 217 -11.02 9.91 15.77
N GLU A 218 -10.38 8.83 15.35
CA GLU A 218 -10.33 7.56 16.07
C GLU A 218 -9.42 7.65 17.31
N SER A 219 -9.75 6.91 18.36
CA SER A 219 -8.88 6.69 19.52
C SER A 219 -7.88 5.56 19.26
N ASP A 220 -6.77 5.53 20.04
CA ASP A 220 -5.79 4.44 19.98
C ASP A 220 -6.43 3.11 20.40
N LEU A 221 -7.35 3.14 21.35
CA LEU A 221 -8.10 1.96 21.78
C LEU A 221 -8.98 1.38 20.66
N GLU A 222 -9.66 2.23 19.86
CA GLU A 222 -10.43 1.78 18.70
C GLU A 222 -9.51 1.11 17.66
N VAL A 223 -8.34 1.70 17.43
CA VAL A 223 -7.33 1.14 16.51
C VAL A 223 -6.84 -0.21 17.02
N LEU A 224 -6.38 -0.31 18.26
CA LEU A 224 -5.83 -1.54 18.85
C LEU A 224 -6.87 -2.67 18.92
N ARG A 225 -8.12 -2.38 19.27
CA ARG A 225 -9.23 -3.36 19.21
C ARG A 225 -9.39 -3.94 17.80
N ARG A 226 -9.34 -3.10 16.79
CA ARG A 226 -9.41 -3.56 15.39
C ARG A 226 -8.17 -4.37 15.00
N VAL A 227 -7.00 -3.98 15.43
CA VAL A 227 -5.74 -4.68 15.18
C VAL A 227 -5.73 -6.08 15.77
N CYS A 228 -6.11 -6.22 17.05
CA CYS A 228 -6.22 -7.54 17.70
C CYS A 228 -7.20 -8.44 16.93
N TRP A 229 -8.37 -7.90 16.54
CA TRP A 229 -9.35 -8.64 15.75
C TRP A 229 -8.79 -9.08 14.38
N LEU A 230 -7.97 -8.24 13.71
CA LEU A 230 -7.36 -8.57 12.43
C LEU A 230 -6.35 -9.72 12.55
N TYR A 231 -5.53 -9.71 13.61
CA TYR A 231 -4.59 -10.81 13.86
C TYR A 231 -5.33 -12.11 14.19
N ASP A 232 -6.33 -12.06 15.05
CA ASP A 232 -7.09 -13.23 15.48
C ASP A 232 -7.96 -13.82 14.34
N LYS A 233 -8.71 -13.00 13.61
CA LYS A 233 -9.74 -13.48 12.66
C LYS A 233 -9.31 -13.48 11.19
N MET A 234 -8.29 -12.68 10.81
CA MET A 234 -7.90 -12.52 9.41
C MET A 234 -6.53 -13.10 9.09
N ASP A 235 -5.86 -13.72 10.06
CA ASP A 235 -4.51 -14.26 9.86
C ASP A 235 -3.58 -13.23 9.19
N LEU A 236 -3.67 -11.97 9.64
CA LEU A 236 -2.94 -10.85 9.10
C LEU A 236 -1.46 -10.93 9.49
N ASN A 237 -0.54 -10.62 8.57
CA ASN A 237 0.88 -10.65 8.88
C ASN A 237 1.36 -9.37 9.58
N ARG A 238 0.82 -8.21 9.20
CA ARG A 238 1.22 -6.93 9.79
C ARG A 238 0.22 -5.82 9.49
N VAL A 239 0.05 -4.94 10.47
CA VAL A 239 -0.60 -3.64 10.31
C VAL A 239 0.47 -2.56 10.13
N TYR A 240 0.19 -1.61 9.25
CA TYR A 240 0.98 -0.39 9.10
C TYR A 240 0.16 0.81 9.57
N TYR A 241 0.83 1.75 10.20
CA TYR A 241 0.25 2.99 10.70
C TYR A 241 0.90 4.15 9.98
N SER A 242 0.10 5.12 9.54
CA SER A 242 0.57 6.33 8.87
C SER A 242 -0.06 7.53 9.57
N ALA A 243 0.73 8.30 10.30
CA ALA A 243 0.24 9.51 10.94
C ALA A 243 -0.25 10.49 9.88
N PHE A 244 -1.52 10.92 10.03
CA PHE A 244 -2.13 11.87 9.13
C PHE A 244 -1.29 13.15 9.03
N THR A 245 -1.03 13.56 7.83
CA THR A 245 -0.37 14.84 7.52
C THR A 245 -1.22 15.56 6.48
N PRO A 246 -1.65 16.81 6.75
CA PRO A 246 -2.45 17.58 5.82
C PRO A 246 -1.69 17.79 4.52
N ILE A 247 -2.40 17.70 3.40
CA ILE A 247 -1.84 17.85 2.06
C ILE A 247 -2.59 19.01 1.39
N ARG A 248 -1.85 20.00 0.91
CA ARG A 248 -2.40 21.15 0.21
C ARG A 248 -3.21 20.73 -1.01
N GLY A 249 -4.38 21.33 -1.19
CA GLY A 249 -5.32 21.02 -2.27
C GLY A 249 -6.13 19.75 -2.03
N THR A 250 -6.26 19.33 -0.76
CA THR A 250 -7.18 18.26 -0.34
C THR A 250 -8.21 18.80 0.64
N PRO A 251 -9.39 18.15 0.81
CA PRO A 251 -10.38 18.59 1.79
C PRO A 251 -9.88 18.67 3.24
N PHE A 252 -8.80 17.97 3.57
CA PHE A 252 -8.22 17.93 4.91
C PHE A 252 -6.97 18.80 5.05
N GLU A 253 -6.71 19.74 4.15
CA GLU A 253 -5.51 20.59 4.22
C GLU A 253 -5.42 21.44 5.49
N GLU A 254 -6.57 21.83 6.07
CA GLU A 254 -6.65 22.62 7.31
C GLU A 254 -6.78 21.78 8.59
N LYS A 255 -6.92 20.44 8.46
CA LYS A 255 -6.95 19.57 9.65
C LYS A 255 -5.59 19.51 10.33
N PRO A 256 -5.56 19.45 11.66
CA PRO A 256 -4.30 19.37 12.39
C PRO A 256 -3.57 18.06 12.06
N LYS A 257 -2.25 18.17 11.91
CA LYS A 257 -1.37 17.02 11.70
C LYS A 257 -1.38 16.10 12.92
N ALA A 258 -1.47 14.80 12.71
CA ALA A 258 -1.31 13.83 13.77
C ALA A 258 0.15 13.76 14.26
N PRO A 259 0.40 13.70 15.59
CA PRO A 259 1.74 13.57 16.12
C PRO A 259 2.41 12.27 15.66
N LYS A 260 3.63 12.33 15.13
CA LYS A 260 4.37 11.13 14.72
C LYS A 260 4.64 10.18 15.90
N VAL A 261 4.75 10.68 17.11
CA VAL A 261 4.90 9.86 18.30
C VAL A 261 3.73 8.89 18.49
N ARG A 262 2.50 9.27 18.11
CA ARG A 262 1.32 8.41 18.15
C ARG A 262 1.48 7.20 17.22
N GLU A 263 1.95 7.43 16.00
CA GLU A 263 2.28 6.36 15.04
C GLU A 263 3.33 5.40 15.63
N HIS A 264 4.41 5.93 16.22
CA HIS A 264 5.45 5.13 16.84
C HIS A 264 4.94 4.30 18.02
N ARG A 265 4.08 4.88 18.88
CA ARG A 265 3.47 4.16 20.01
C ARG A 265 2.55 3.03 19.54
N LEU A 266 1.78 3.26 18.48
CA LEU A 266 0.96 2.20 17.88
C LEU A 266 1.82 1.06 17.31
N PHE A 267 2.96 1.35 16.67
CA PHE A 267 3.89 0.29 16.25
C PHE A 267 4.48 -0.48 17.43
N GLN A 268 4.77 0.19 18.57
CA GLN A 268 5.24 -0.47 19.79
C GLN A 268 4.15 -1.38 20.39
N ALA A 269 2.92 -0.89 20.51
CA ALA A 269 1.78 -1.68 20.97
C ALA A 269 1.49 -2.88 20.03
N ASP A 270 1.52 -2.65 18.71
CA ASP A 270 1.41 -3.72 17.70
C ASP A 270 2.47 -4.80 17.90
N TRP A 271 3.69 -4.41 18.19
CA TRP A 271 4.78 -5.35 18.45
C TRP A 271 4.50 -6.21 19.69
N LEU A 272 4.02 -5.60 20.79
CA LEU A 272 3.65 -6.32 22.00
C LEU A 272 2.54 -7.34 21.73
N VAL A 273 1.49 -6.96 21.01
CA VAL A 273 0.38 -7.86 20.63
C VAL A 273 0.87 -8.98 19.71
N ARG A 274 1.52 -8.61 18.60
CA ARG A 274 1.82 -9.54 17.51
C ARG A 274 2.98 -10.47 17.77
N VAL A 275 4.02 -10.01 18.49
CA VAL A 275 5.26 -10.77 18.70
C VAL A 275 5.31 -11.38 20.11
N TYR A 276 4.88 -10.64 21.13
CA TYR A 276 4.90 -11.09 22.51
C TYR A 276 3.59 -11.67 22.98
N GLY A 277 2.49 -11.55 22.20
CA GLY A 277 1.20 -12.14 22.52
C GLY A 277 0.42 -11.42 23.63
N PHE A 278 0.75 -10.15 23.91
CA PHE A 278 -0.01 -9.35 24.88
C PHE A 278 -1.47 -9.22 24.44
N LYS A 279 -2.37 -9.33 25.41
CA LYS A 279 -3.80 -9.06 25.21
C LYS A 279 -4.06 -7.56 25.29
N LEU A 280 -5.17 -7.13 24.70
CA LEU A 280 -5.53 -5.71 24.68
C LEU A 280 -5.68 -5.15 26.10
N GLU A 281 -6.26 -5.91 27.02
CA GLU A 281 -6.51 -5.54 28.41
C GLU A 281 -5.22 -5.28 29.20
N GLU A 282 -4.09 -5.77 28.71
CA GLU A 282 -2.75 -5.56 29.31
C GLU A 282 -2.08 -4.28 28.80
N LEU A 283 -2.65 -3.65 27.79
CA LEU A 283 -2.10 -2.45 27.12
C LEU A 283 -2.88 -1.16 27.45
N VAL A 284 -4.06 -1.25 28.07
CA VAL A 284 -4.99 -0.14 28.34
C VAL A 284 -5.41 -0.11 29.79
#